data_81c12e09688fbfc584b3233d5af98f0d
#
_entry.id   81c12e09688fbfc584b3233d5af98f0d
#
_cell.length_a   1.000
_cell.length_b   1.000
_cell.length_c   1.000
_cell.angle_alpha   90.00
_cell.angle_beta   90.00
_cell.angle_gamma   90.00
#
_symmetry.space_group_name_H-M   'P 1'
#
loop_
_entity.id
_entity.type
_entity.pdbx_description
1 polymer ?
#
loop_
_entity_poly.entity_id
_entity_poly.type
_entity_poly.pdbx_seq_one_letter_code
_entity_poly.pdbx_strand_id
1 'polypeptide(L)'
;MKKIFLALCFLTAFSNVKAQNLSDTEKKLIAYINQHLPETKDLLIKTVNINSGTLNVEGVKKVGAIYSAELEKAGLKSEWVSLPDSLNRAGHLVATKKGTKGKHVFIIGHLDTVFEPDMPSNPWKMLNDSTATGQGANDMKGGDVVVIAALQALKKLGLLDDASITVYFTGDEESAGKPISVSRKDFIERAQQCDVALGFETAVGLNTVATARRGSSSWKLNVTAKTGHSSGVFGSGSGYGAIYESARILNDFRLQLSTEKYLTFNPGLIVGGSEMHYDADKAKGDAMGKTNIISPAVTVIGDLRFLTEAQKEAAREKMKAIVANNLNGTKATIGFSDGIPGMAPTEGNNRLLAVVDGVSQALGIGKTIAGDPGSRGAGDISYIAKYVDCIDGLGSSGKGAHAPGETINLKEFPYLIQRAAILIYRLTQN
;
A
#
# COMPACT_ATOMS: atom_id res chain seq x y z
N MET A 1 15.75 -12.63 -62.55
CA MET A 1 15.54 -11.61 -61.52
C MET A 1 15.73 -12.28 -60.14
N LYS A 2 16.93 -12.11 -59.56
CA LYS A 2 17.27 -12.68 -58.24
C LYS A 2 16.85 -11.70 -57.16
N LYS A 3 15.92 -12.11 -56.25
CA LYS A 3 15.55 -11.34 -55.06
C LYS A 3 16.59 -11.63 -53.99
N ILE A 4 17.33 -10.59 -53.59
CA ILE A 4 18.25 -10.62 -52.44
C ILE A 4 17.41 -10.32 -51.21
N PHE A 5 17.30 -11.28 -50.26
CA PHE A 5 16.72 -11.09 -48.91
C PHE A 5 17.85 -10.56 -48.03
N LEU A 6 17.70 -9.32 -47.59
CA LEU A 6 18.60 -8.70 -46.61
C LEU A 6 18.06 -9.08 -45.19
N ALA A 7 18.73 -10.03 -44.51
CA ALA A 7 18.44 -10.37 -43.15
C ALA A 7 19.10 -9.35 -42.22
N LEU A 8 18.30 -8.49 -41.60
CA LEU A 8 18.75 -7.55 -40.58
C LEU A 8 18.88 -8.29 -39.26
N CYS A 9 20.11 -8.67 -38.88
CA CYS A 9 20.41 -9.22 -37.55
C CYS A 9 20.36 -8.07 -36.52
N PHE A 10 19.28 -8.01 -35.72
CA PHE A 10 19.27 -7.22 -34.48
C PHE A 10 20.17 -7.90 -33.46
N LEU A 11 21.40 -7.41 -33.29
CA LEU A 11 22.22 -7.71 -32.13
C LEU A 11 21.61 -7.00 -30.91
N THR A 12 20.84 -7.71 -30.10
CA THR A 12 20.51 -7.27 -28.75
C THR A 12 21.79 -7.37 -27.90
N ALA A 13 22.39 -6.22 -27.66
CA ALA A 13 23.48 -6.11 -26.68
C ALA A 13 22.89 -6.39 -25.27
N PHE A 14 23.00 -7.63 -24.82
CA PHE A 14 22.84 -7.94 -23.40
C PHE A 14 24.03 -7.30 -22.67
N SER A 15 23.84 -6.09 -22.13
CA SER A 15 24.77 -5.55 -21.15
C SER A 15 24.73 -6.45 -19.92
N ASN A 16 25.76 -7.28 -19.76
CA ASN A 16 26.03 -7.99 -18.52
C ASN A 16 26.25 -6.92 -17.43
N VAL A 17 25.23 -6.63 -16.64
CA VAL A 17 25.37 -5.88 -15.40
C VAL A 17 26.20 -6.78 -14.47
N LYS A 18 27.52 -6.60 -14.45
CA LYS A 18 28.36 -7.22 -13.43
C LYS A 18 27.86 -6.72 -12.07
N ALA A 19 27.63 -7.63 -11.14
CA ALA A 19 27.35 -7.29 -9.75
C ALA A 19 28.42 -6.29 -9.28
N GLN A 20 27.98 -5.08 -8.93
CA GLN A 20 28.88 -4.01 -8.55
C GLN A 20 29.37 -4.31 -7.14
N ASN A 21 30.66 -4.59 -6.97
CA ASN A 21 31.25 -4.81 -5.64
C ASN A 21 31.03 -3.57 -4.75
N LEU A 22 30.95 -3.79 -3.45
CA LEU A 22 30.87 -2.71 -2.46
C LEU A 22 32.13 -1.83 -2.55
N SER A 23 31.93 -0.53 -2.69
CA SER A 23 32.99 0.47 -2.56
C SER A 23 33.49 0.54 -1.11
N ASP A 24 34.66 1.15 -0.89
CA ASP A 24 35.19 1.33 0.48
C ASP A 24 34.31 2.24 1.31
N THR A 25 33.62 3.21 0.69
CA THR A 25 32.59 4.05 1.35
C THR A 25 31.40 3.20 1.82
N GLU A 26 30.90 2.30 0.98
CA GLU A 26 29.78 1.42 1.34
C GLU A 26 30.16 0.41 2.43
N LYS A 27 31.40 -0.08 2.43
CA LYS A 27 31.92 -0.92 3.53
C LYS A 27 31.98 -0.16 4.86
N LYS A 28 32.39 1.13 4.83
CA LYS A 28 32.34 1.99 6.03
C LYS A 28 30.92 2.23 6.53
N LEU A 29 29.94 2.41 5.61
CA LEU A 29 28.53 2.49 5.98
C LEU A 29 28.06 1.24 6.71
N ILE A 30 28.34 0.06 6.17
CA ILE A 30 27.99 -1.23 6.78
C ILE A 30 28.61 -1.35 8.17
N ALA A 31 29.90 -1.03 8.31
CA ALA A 31 30.60 -1.11 9.58
C ALA A 31 29.95 -0.17 10.64
N TYR A 32 29.63 1.08 10.24
CA TYR A 32 28.95 2.03 11.12
C TYR A 32 27.56 1.52 11.54
N ILE A 33 26.74 1.04 10.60
CA ILE A 33 25.41 0.50 10.88
C ILE A 33 25.51 -0.66 11.87
N ASN A 34 26.40 -1.63 11.62
CA ASN A 34 26.58 -2.79 12.52
C ASN A 34 27.00 -2.37 13.95
N GLN A 35 27.83 -1.35 14.07
CA GLN A 35 28.27 -0.82 15.37
C GLN A 35 27.09 -0.19 16.15
N HIS A 36 26.10 0.41 15.48
CA HIS A 36 24.99 1.17 16.09
C HIS A 36 23.65 0.40 16.06
N LEU A 37 23.68 -0.91 15.82
CA LEU A 37 22.47 -1.75 15.87
C LEU A 37 21.78 -1.76 17.25
N PRO A 38 22.52 -1.75 18.39
CA PRO A 38 21.87 -1.68 19.69
C PRO A 38 21.00 -0.44 19.87
N GLU A 39 21.52 0.74 19.55
CA GLU A 39 20.80 2.02 19.65
C GLU A 39 19.61 2.08 18.67
N THR A 40 19.79 1.53 17.49
CA THR A 40 18.71 1.40 16.48
C THR A 40 17.57 0.50 17.02
N LYS A 41 17.91 -0.62 17.66
CA LYS A 41 16.94 -1.51 18.30
C LYS A 41 16.23 -0.83 19.47
N ASP A 42 16.95 -0.05 20.28
CA ASP A 42 16.38 0.70 21.40
C ASP A 42 15.36 1.73 20.92
N LEU A 43 15.62 2.41 19.80
CA LEU A 43 14.67 3.32 19.18
C LEU A 43 13.40 2.59 18.73
N LEU A 44 13.53 1.41 18.10
CA LEU A 44 12.40 0.58 17.72
C LEU A 44 11.57 0.14 18.93
N ILE A 45 12.22 -0.39 19.97
CA ILE A 45 11.56 -0.80 21.22
C ILE A 45 10.79 0.36 21.84
N LYS A 46 11.42 1.53 21.92
CA LYS A 46 10.81 2.74 22.47
C LYS A 46 9.52 3.12 21.74
N THR A 47 9.53 3.11 20.42
CA THR A 47 8.39 3.53 19.61
C THR A 47 7.30 2.46 19.52
N VAL A 48 7.66 1.19 19.45
CA VAL A 48 6.70 0.06 19.51
C VAL A 48 5.90 0.06 20.82
N ASN A 49 6.52 0.47 21.92
CA ASN A 49 5.84 0.56 23.23
C ASN A 49 4.91 1.78 23.37
N ILE A 50 4.84 2.66 22.36
CA ILE A 50 3.86 3.74 22.30
C ILE A 50 2.70 3.27 21.42
N ASN A 51 1.47 3.22 21.98
CA ASN A 51 0.30 3.00 21.16
C ASN A 51 0.10 4.19 20.23
N SER A 52 0.06 3.93 18.91
CA SER A 52 -0.18 4.91 17.87
C SER A 52 -1.26 4.44 16.88
N GLY A 53 -2.36 3.84 17.38
CA GLY A 53 -3.53 3.61 16.55
C GLY A 53 -3.93 4.90 15.83
N THR A 54 -4.46 4.81 14.60
CA THR A 54 -4.73 6.00 13.77
C THR A 54 -5.58 7.05 14.48
N LEU A 55 -6.54 6.62 15.30
CA LEU A 55 -7.43 7.52 16.06
C LEU A 55 -6.80 7.98 17.39
N ASN A 56 -5.70 7.40 17.82
CA ASN A 56 -4.92 7.86 18.96
C ASN A 56 -3.98 9.01 18.54
N VAL A 57 -4.56 10.16 18.25
CA VAL A 57 -3.86 11.37 17.77
C VAL A 57 -2.62 11.70 18.61
N GLU A 58 -2.74 11.61 19.94
CA GLU A 58 -1.62 11.88 20.86
C GLU A 58 -0.50 10.85 20.76
N GLY A 59 -0.85 9.58 20.58
CA GLY A 59 0.14 8.49 20.39
C GLY A 59 0.91 8.65 19.09
N VAL A 60 0.22 8.94 17.98
CA VAL A 60 0.84 9.21 16.67
C VAL A 60 1.78 10.42 16.76
N LYS A 61 1.35 11.53 17.39
CA LYS A 61 2.20 12.71 17.61
C LYS A 61 3.43 12.41 18.48
N LYS A 62 3.30 11.55 19.50
CA LYS A 62 4.44 11.13 20.35
C LYS A 62 5.49 10.35 19.54
N VAL A 63 5.06 9.41 18.70
CA VAL A 63 5.97 8.69 17.79
C VAL A 63 6.61 9.66 16.81
N GLY A 64 5.81 10.54 16.20
CA GLY A 64 6.29 11.57 15.28
C GLY A 64 7.34 12.51 15.90
N ALA A 65 7.13 12.94 17.15
CA ALA A 65 8.11 13.80 17.85
C ALA A 65 9.45 13.09 18.08
N ILE A 66 9.43 11.79 18.41
CA ILE A 66 10.66 10.99 18.56
C ILE A 66 11.38 10.89 17.21
N TYR A 67 10.67 10.53 16.14
CA TYR A 67 11.27 10.39 14.81
C TYR A 67 11.74 11.73 14.23
N SER A 68 11.03 12.83 14.49
CA SER A 68 11.48 14.19 14.15
C SER A 68 12.86 14.48 14.73
N ALA A 69 13.04 14.26 16.04
CA ALA A 69 14.34 14.47 16.69
C ALA A 69 15.46 13.58 16.12
N GLU A 70 15.14 12.34 15.72
CA GLU A 70 16.13 11.43 15.13
C GLU A 70 16.47 11.82 13.67
N LEU A 71 15.51 12.31 12.89
CA LEU A 71 15.72 12.83 11.54
C LEU A 71 16.53 14.15 11.56
N GLU A 72 16.32 14.99 12.57
CA GLU A 72 17.14 16.21 12.77
C GLU A 72 18.61 15.86 13.10
N LYS A 73 18.87 14.81 13.87
CA LYS A 73 20.24 14.28 14.06
C LYS A 73 20.88 13.82 12.76
N ALA A 74 20.06 13.30 11.83
CA ALA A 74 20.50 12.96 10.47
C ALA A 74 20.71 14.19 9.57
N GLY A 75 20.49 15.40 10.08
CA GLY A 75 20.74 16.67 9.38
C GLY A 75 19.61 17.09 8.43
N LEU A 76 18.41 16.57 8.62
CA LEU A 76 17.20 17.04 7.93
C LEU A 76 16.52 18.12 8.76
N LYS A 77 15.71 18.97 8.12
CA LYS A 77 14.82 19.93 8.79
C LYS A 77 13.43 19.33 8.86
N SER A 78 12.94 19.09 10.07
CA SER A 78 11.62 18.53 10.32
C SER A 78 10.53 19.59 10.42
N GLU A 79 9.32 19.24 10.01
CA GLU A 79 8.10 20.01 10.21
C GLU A 79 6.89 19.08 10.36
N TRP A 80 5.85 19.57 11.04
CA TRP A 80 4.59 18.84 11.19
C TRP A 80 3.53 19.43 10.26
N VAL A 81 2.98 18.61 9.38
CA VAL A 81 1.88 18.98 8.48
C VAL A 81 0.56 18.66 9.18
N SER A 82 -0.11 19.69 9.68
CA SER A 82 -1.41 19.53 10.35
C SER A 82 -2.51 19.26 9.33
N LEU A 83 -3.44 18.41 9.69
CA LEU A 83 -4.69 18.20 8.98
C LEU A 83 -5.83 19.00 9.64
N PRO A 84 -6.89 19.35 8.90
CA PRO A 84 -8.07 19.98 9.49
C PRO A 84 -8.67 19.11 10.62
N ASP A 85 -9.11 19.75 11.71
CA ASP A 85 -9.69 19.06 12.87
C ASP A 85 -10.88 18.15 12.50
N SER A 86 -11.63 18.53 11.46
CA SER A 86 -12.76 17.75 10.95
C SER A 86 -12.37 16.34 10.46
N LEU A 87 -11.09 16.10 10.15
CA LEU A 87 -10.60 14.79 9.76
C LEU A 87 -10.33 13.89 10.98
N ASN A 88 -10.17 14.46 12.16
CA ASN A 88 -9.81 13.75 13.39
C ASN A 88 -8.57 12.84 13.19
N ARG A 89 -7.49 13.42 12.65
CA ARG A 89 -6.20 12.75 12.36
C ARG A 89 -5.04 13.58 12.91
N ALA A 90 -3.96 12.91 13.25
CA ALA A 90 -2.80 13.55 13.88
C ALA A 90 -2.07 14.54 12.95
N GLY A 91 -2.11 14.32 11.66
CA GLY A 91 -1.26 14.98 10.68
C GLY A 91 -0.03 14.14 10.32
N HIS A 92 0.97 14.75 9.70
CA HIS A 92 2.11 14.04 9.12
C HIS A 92 3.44 14.65 9.55
N LEU A 93 4.47 13.82 9.66
CA LEU A 93 5.85 14.27 9.86
C LEU A 93 6.55 14.36 8.51
N VAL A 94 7.11 15.52 8.23
CA VAL A 94 7.96 15.74 7.05
C VAL A 94 9.34 16.16 7.49
N ALA A 95 10.38 15.61 6.88
CA ALA A 95 11.74 16.04 7.11
C ALA A 95 12.49 16.18 5.78
N THR A 96 13.12 17.34 5.56
CA THR A 96 13.71 17.68 4.26
C THR A 96 15.17 18.05 4.37
N LYS A 97 15.93 17.68 3.36
CA LYS A 97 17.26 18.19 3.07
C LYS A 97 17.35 18.55 1.61
N LYS A 98 17.86 19.74 1.31
CA LYS A 98 18.08 20.21 -0.05
C LYS A 98 19.56 20.11 -0.39
N GLY A 99 19.85 19.53 -1.52
CA GLY A 99 21.17 19.40 -2.13
C GLY A 99 21.08 19.61 -3.64
N THR A 100 22.17 19.32 -4.33
CA THR A 100 22.30 19.55 -5.78
C THR A 100 22.79 18.32 -6.55
N LYS A 101 23.10 17.22 -5.84
CA LYS A 101 23.63 16.01 -6.44
C LYS A 101 22.58 14.92 -6.55
N GLY A 102 22.68 14.14 -7.62
CA GLY A 102 21.88 12.94 -7.86
C GLY A 102 20.39 13.20 -7.91
N LYS A 103 19.63 12.18 -7.56
CA LYS A 103 18.16 12.23 -7.55
C LYS A 103 17.63 12.87 -6.26
N HIS A 104 16.53 13.61 -6.38
CA HIS A 104 15.70 13.97 -5.24
C HIS A 104 14.87 12.76 -4.84
N VAL A 105 15.18 12.17 -3.69
CA VAL A 105 14.55 10.93 -3.19
C VAL A 105 13.42 11.27 -2.22
N PHE A 106 12.20 10.78 -2.53
CA PHE A 106 11.05 10.82 -1.64
C PHE A 106 10.98 9.50 -0.87
N ILE A 107 11.00 9.56 0.46
CA ILE A 107 11.02 8.40 1.35
C ILE A 107 9.71 8.35 2.12
N ILE A 108 9.01 7.22 2.06
CA ILE A 108 7.65 7.05 2.58
C ILE A 108 7.65 6.06 3.74
N GLY A 109 6.96 6.43 4.81
CA GLY A 109 6.58 5.59 5.93
C GLY A 109 5.30 6.08 6.58
N HIS A 110 4.87 5.44 7.68
CA HIS A 110 3.74 5.91 8.47
C HIS A 110 3.93 5.71 9.97
N LEU A 111 3.38 6.65 10.75
CA LEU A 111 3.50 6.74 12.20
C LEU A 111 2.43 5.95 12.94
N ASP A 112 1.28 5.79 12.29
CA ASP A 112 0.12 5.12 12.88
C ASP A 112 0.19 3.60 12.75
N THR A 113 -0.74 2.93 13.37
CA THR A 113 -0.93 1.48 13.33
C THR A 113 -2.41 1.15 13.40
N VAL A 114 -2.80 -0.06 13.03
CA VAL A 114 -4.17 -0.57 13.22
C VAL A 114 -4.56 -0.77 14.69
N PHE A 115 -3.61 -0.71 15.63
CA PHE A 115 -3.83 -1.05 17.04
C PHE A 115 -4.40 0.14 17.80
N GLU A 116 -5.72 0.29 17.81
CA GLU A 116 -6.40 1.34 18.56
C GLU A 116 -6.32 1.12 20.09
N PRO A 117 -6.48 2.17 20.94
CA PRO A 117 -6.31 2.07 22.39
C PRO A 117 -7.25 1.09 23.10
N ASP A 118 -8.41 0.79 22.51
CA ASP A 118 -9.40 -0.17 23.02
C ASP A 118 -9.10 -1.62 22.63
N MET A 119 -8.10 -1.84 21.77
CA MET A 119 -7.61 -3.17 21.41
C MET A 119 -6.68 -3.74 22.50
N PRO A 120 -6.51 -5.08 22.57
CA PRO A 120 -5.56 -5.69 23.49
C PRO A 120 -4.15 -5.12 23.30
N SER A 121 -3.50 -4.79 24.44
CA SER A 121 -2.14 -4.27 24.44
C SER A 121 -1.17 -5.26 23.81
N ASN A 122 -0.33 -4.78 22.89
CA ASN A 122 0.71 -5.58 22.21
C ASN A 122 2.08 -4.87 22.33
N PRO A 123 2.68 -4.81 23.56
CA PRO A 123 3.98 -4.19 23.78
C PRO A 123 5.10 -5.05 23.17
N TRP A 124 6.27 -4.46 23.02
CA TRP A 124 7.45 -5.19 22.57
C TRP A 124 7.76 -6.39 23.48
N LYS A 125 7.98 -7.54 22.86
CA LYS A 125 8.41 -8.76 23.54
C LYS A 125 9.26 -9.62 22.61
N MET A 126 10.45 -10.02 23.09
CA MET A 126 11.24 -11.03 22.39
C MET A 126 10.55 -12.39 22.48
N LEU A 127 10.39 -13.05 21.34
CA LEU A 127 9.87 -14.42 21.25
C LEU A 127 11.01 -15.44 21.22
N ASN A 128 12.13 -15.07 20.61
CA ASN A 128 13.39 -15.81 20.56
C ASN A 128 14.52 -14.85 20.18
N ASP A 129 15.73 -15.36 19.93
CA ASP A 129 16.92 -14.55 19.67
C ASP A 129 16.83 -13.67 18.39
N SER A 130 15.92 -13.99 17.48
CA SER A 130 15.81 -13.34 16.18
C SER A 130 14.42 -12.77 15.85
N THR A 131 13.45 -12.96 16.74
CA THR A 131 12.07 -12.55 16.50
C THR A 131 11.49 -11.85 17.72
N ALA A 132 10.89 -10.70 17.51
CA ALA A 132 10.13 -9.99 18.52
C ALA A 132 8.68 -9.77 18.04
N THR A 133 7.77 -9.54 18.96
CA THR A 133 6.40 -9.08 18.70
C THR A 133 6.20 -7.69 19.27
N GLY A 134 5.24 -6.95 18.71
CA GLY A 134 4.83 -5.63 19.19
C GLY A 134 3.98 -4.89 18.17
N GLN A 135 3.20 -3.93 18.65
CA GLN A 135 2.29 -3.13 17.80
C GLN A 135 3.07 -2.25 16.80
N GLY A 136 2.85 -2.48 15.51
CA GLY A 136 3.58 -1.78 14.46
C GLY A 136 5.06 -2.15 14.37
N ALA A 137 5.51 -3.23 15.01
CA ALA A 137 6.92 -3.63 14.98
C ALA A 137 7.40 -3.92 13.55
N ASN A 138 6.52 -4.43 12.69
CA ASN A 138 6.75 -4.66 11.28
C ASN A 138 6.00 -3.64 10.40
N ASP A 139 4.79 -3.29 10.78
CA ASP A 139 3.89 -2.40 10.02
C ASP A 139 3.57 -1.12 10.83
N MET A 140 4.33 0.02 10.62
CA MET A 140 5.60 -0.04 9.92
C MET A 140 6.72 0.69 10.66
N LYS A 141 6.65 0.76 12.02
CA LYS A 141 7.68 1.42 12.86
C LYS A 141 9.08 0.84 12.60
N GLY A 142 9.17 -0.46 12.31
CA GLY A 142 10.42 -1.10 11.90
C GLY A 142 10.96 -0.51 10.60
N GLY A 143 10.10 -0.21 9.63
CA GLY A 143 10.46 0.44 8.38
C GLY A 143 10.92 1.88 8.59
N ASP A 144 10.22 2.65 9.43
CA ASP A 144 10.62 4.02 9.79
C ASP A 144 12.00 4.05 10.45
N VAL A 145 12.27 3.10 11.34
CA VAL A 145 13.57 2.98 12.02
C VAL A 145 14.66 2.55 11.04
N VAL A 146 14.37 1.71 10.03
CA VAL A 146 15.30 1.41 8.92
C VAL A 146 15.71 2.69 8.19
N VAL A 147 14.75 3.56 7.86
CA VAL A 147 15.00 4.87 7.23
C VAL A 147 15.88 5.74 8.10
N ILE A 148 15.51 5.93 9.35
CA ILE A 148 16.23 6.81 10.30
C ILE A 148 17.67 6.34 10.48
N ALA A 149 17.89 5.04 10.73
CA ALA A 149 19.22 4.48 10.90
C ALA A 149 20.10 4.64 9.64
N ALA A 150 19.52 4.41 8.46
CA ALA A 150 20.19 4.59 7.18
C ALA A 150 20.64 6.06 6.98
N LEU A 151 19.76 7.02 7.23
CA LEU A 151 20.05 8.44 7.10
C LEU A 151 21.08 8.93 8.12
N GLN A 152 21.02 8.47 9.37
CA GLN A 152 22.01 8.78 10.39
C GLN A 152 23.41 8.25 10.02
N ALA A 153 23.49 7.03 9.48
CA ALA A 153 24.76 6.47 9.00
C ALA A 153 25.34 7.28 7.82
N LEU A 154 24.51 7.66 6.87
CA LEU A 154 24.91 8.50 5.74
C LEU A 154 25.39 9.87 6.20
N LYS A 155 24.67 10.52 7.13
CA LYS A 155 25.06 11.82 7.70
C LYS A 155 26.42 11.74 8.42
N LYS A 156 26.61 10.68 9.22
CA LYS A 156 27.86 10.50 9.98
C LYS A 156 29.10 10.43 9.10
N LEU A 157 28.95 9.87 7.90
CA LEU A 157 30.03 9.74 6.93
C LEU A 157 30.12 10.91 5.93
N GLY A 158 29.32 11.98 6.12
CA GLY A 158 29.30 13.14 5.23
C GLY A 158 28.67 12.89 3.86
N LEU A 159 27.91 11.79 3.71
CA LEU A 159 27.36 11.35 2.42
C LEU A 159 26.00 11.98 2.08
N LEU A 160 25.45 12.79 3.00
CA LEU A 160 24.20 13.53 2.76
C LEU A 160 24.42 15.01 2.42
N ASP A 161 25.65 15.53 2.44
CA ASP A 161 25.88 16.99 2.43
C ASP A 161 25.26 17.68 1.21
N ASP A 162 25.31 17.06 0.03
CA ASP A 162 24.71 17.59 -1.21
C ASP A 162 23.47 16.78 -1.69
N ALA A 163 22.94 15.88 -0.86
CA ALA A 163 21.78 15.04 -1.23
C ALA A 163 20.46 15.82 -1.10
N SER A 164 19.53 15.57 -2.03
CA SER A 164 18.15 16.04 -1.95
C SER A 164 17.24 14.90 -1.45
N ILE A 165 16.67 15.08 -0.26
CA ILE A 165 15.83 14.05 0.39
C ILE A 165 14.59 14.71 0.98
N THR A 166 13.44 14.09 0.77
CA THR A 166 12.20 14.36 1.49
C THR A 166 11.73 13.06 2.14
N VAL A 167 11.76 12.99 3.46
CA VAL A 167 11.11 11.94 4.25
C VAL A 167 9.70 12.40 4.56
N TYR A 168 8.72 11.54 4.32
CA TYR A 168 7.31 11.80 4.60
C TYR A 168 6.71 10.61 5.34
N PHE A 169 6.43 10.77 6.62
CA PHE A 169 5.76 9.78 7.44
C PHE A 169 4.32 10.24 7.71
N THR A 170 3.37 9.55 7.10
CA THR A 170 1.95 9.84 7.30
C THR A 170 1.49 9.39 8.68
N GLY A 171 0.50 10.06 9.25
CA GLY A 171 -0.05 9.70 10.56
C GLY A 171 -1.45 9.11 10.47
N ASP A 172 -1.85 8.65 9.27
CA ASP A 172 -3.18 8.11 9.01
C ASP A 172 -3.20 7.15 7.80
N GLU A 173 -2.14 6.36 7.58
CA GLU A 173 -2.09 5.39 6.49
C GLU A 173 -3.16 4.32 6.67
N GLU A 174 -3.26 3.77 7.87
CA GLU A 174 -4.14 2.65 8.22
C GLU A 174 -5.63 3.00 8.17
N SER A 175 -5.93 4.28 8.39
CA SER A 175 -7.30 4.80 8.29
C SER A 175 -7.30 6.25 7.83
N ALA A 176 -7.06 6.47 6.55
CA ALA A 176 -6.88 7.80 5.99
C ALA A 176 -8.08 8.73 6.22
N GLY A 177 -7.78 9.97 6.63
CA GLY A 177 -8.78 11.03 6.81
C GLY A 177 -9.51 11.35 5.51
N LYS A 178 -10.82 11.51 5.57
CA LYS A 178 -11.64 11.78 4.39
C LYS A 178 -12.15 13.24 4.39
N PRO A 179 -12.16 13.93 3.24
CA PRO A 179 -11.82 13.39 1.91
C PRO A 179 -10.30 13.21 1.70
N ILE A 180 -9.91 12.16 0.99
CA ILE A 180 -8.51 11.82 0.68
C ILE A 180 -7.77 12.98 -0.03
N SER A 181 -8.48 13.74 -0.86
CA SER A 181 -7.92 14.94 -1.52
C SER A 181 -7.43 16.03 -0.55
N VAL A 182 -7.85 15.98 0.71
CA VAL A 182 -7.34 16.86 1.78
C VAL A 182 -6.20 16.17 2.52
N SER A 183 -6.40 14.92 2.97
CA SER A 183 -5.41 14.18 3.74
C SER A 183 -4.10 13.93 2.96
N ARG A 184 -4.17 13.66 1.67
CA ARG A 184 -2.99 13.36 0.83
C ARG A 184 -2.51 14.52 -0.05
N LYS A 185 -3.07 15.72 0.11
CA LYS A 185 -2.73 16.87 -0.75
C LYS A 185 -1.24 17.22 -0.66
N ASP A 186 -0.74 17.53 0.52
CA ASP A 186 0.65 17.93 0.74
C ASP A 186 1.64 16.80 0.37
N PHE A 187 1.28 15.56 0.69
CA PHE A 187 2.02 14.36 0.30
C PHE A 187 2.26 14.28 -1.22
N ILE A 188 1.18 14.44 -2.01
CA ILE A 188 1.24 14.40 -3.47
C ILE A 188 2.03 15.59 -4.03
N GLU A 189 1.77 16.81 -3.53
CA GLU A 189 2.45 18.03 -4.00
C GLU A 189 3.96 17.99 -3.77
N ARG A 190 4.42 17.42 -2.65
CA ARG A 190 5.86 17.25 -2.38
C ARG A 190 6.48 16.14 -3.22
N ALA A 191 5.79 15.03 -3.39
CA ALA A 191 6.29 13.92 -4.21
C ALA A 191 6.48 14.32 -5.67
N GLN A 192 5.63 15.19 -6.22
CA GLN A 192 5.75 15.72 -7.59
C GLN A 192 7.03 16.54 -7.83
N GLN A 193 7.71 16.95 -6.75
CA GLN A 193 8.99 17.69 -6.82
C GLN A 193 10.21 16.76 -6.70
N CYS A 194 9.97 15.44 -6.63
CA CYS A 194 11.00 14.43 -6.46
C CYS A 194 11.16 13.59 -7.73
N ASP A 195 12.31 12.93 -7.88
CA ASP A 195 12.61 12.11 -9.05
C ASP A 195 12.19 10.65 -8.86
N VAL A 196 12.26 10.15 -7.62
CA VAL A 196 11.95 8.75 -7.27
C VAL A 196 11.35 8.67 -5.88
N ALA A 197 10.51 7.64 -5.65
CA ALA A 197 9.91 7.36 -4.34
C ALA A 197 10.31 5.96 -3.84
N LEU A 198 10.70 5.88 -2.59
CA LEU A 198 11.07 4.67 -1.86
C LEU A 198 10.09 4.45 -0.71
N GLY A 199 9.25 3.41 -0.79
CA GLY A 199 8.33 3.02 0.28
C GLY A 199 8.97 2.00 1.22
N PHE A 200 8.92 2.30 2.50
CA PHE A 200 9.49 1.44 3.53
C PHE A 200 8.42 0.60 4.26
N GLU A 201 7.37 0.27 3.54
CA GLU A 201 6.37 -0.72 3.94
C GLU A 201 7.00 -2.10 4.20
N THR A 202 6.22 -2.98 4.82
CA THR A 202 6.65 -4.34 5.17
C THR A 202 7.34 -5.05 4.00
N ALA A 203 8.54 -5.57 4.23
CA ALA A 203 9.27 -6.38 3.26
C ALA A 203 8.78 -7.84 3.29
N VAL A 204 8.68 -8.46 2.12
CA VAL A 204 8.46 -9.92 1.99
C VAL A 204 9.82 -10.61 1.95
N GLY A 205 10.55 -10.55 3.08
CA GLY A 205 11.94 -11.03 3.17
C GLY A 205 12.94 -10.15 2.42
N LEU A 206 14.18 -10.61 2.31
CA LEU A 206 15.28 -9.83 1.73
C LEU A 206 15.28 -9.78 0.20
N ASN A 207 14.66 -10.76 -0.47
CA ASN A 207 14.84 -10.97 -1.91
C ASN A 207 13.65 -10.51 -2.75
N THR A 208 12.67 -9.83 -2.14
CA THR A 208 11.45 -9.39 -2.83
C THR A 208 11.13 -7.95 -2.48
N VAL A 209 10.77 -7.15 -3.49
CA VAL A 209 10.28 -5.77 -3.33
C VAL A 209 9.06 -5.56 -4.22
N ALA A 210 8.28 -4.52 -3.99
CA ALA A 210 7.10 -4.22 -4.78
C ALA A 210 7.40 -3.16 -5.84
N THR A 211 7.29 -3.53 -7.10
CA THR A 211 7.29 -2.61 -8.26
C THR A 211 5.88 -2.26 -8.72
N ALA A 212 4.88 -2.89 -8.11
CA ALA A 212 3.46 -2.69 -8.38
C ALA A 212 2.62 -3.07 -7.15
N ARG A 213 1.51 -2.37 -6.92
CA ARG A 213 0.52 -2.66 -5.87
C ARG A 213 -0.89 -2.51 -6.45
N ARG A 214 -1.82 -3.40 -6.08
CA ARG A 214 -3.20 -3.27 -6.51
C ARG A 214 -3.87 -2.11 -5.77
N GLY A 215 -4.64 -1.32 -6.51
CA GLY A 215 -5.55 -0.33 -5.95
C GLY A 215 -6.82 -0.96 -5.39
N SER A 216 -7.61 -0.14 -4.71
CA SER A 216 -8.89 -0.51 -4.11
C SER A 216 -9.99 0.47 -4.50
N SER A 217 -11.18 -0.05 -4.65
CA SER A 217 -12.40 0.69 -4.92
C SER A 217 -13.58 -0.11 -4.35
N SER A 218 -14.70 0.52 -4.07
CA SER A 218 -15.90 -0.17 -3.66
C SER A 218 -17.02 0.00 -4.68
N TRP A 219 -17.99 -0.94 -4.65
CA TRP A 219 -19.18 -0.86 -5.46
C TRP A 219 -20.42 -1.22 -4.65
N LYS A 220 -21.55 -0.60 -5.03
CA LYS A 220 -22.86 -0.84 -4.44
C LYS A 220 -23.86 -1.15 -5.54
N LEU A 221 -24.42 -2.35 -5.53
CA LEU A 221 -25.49 -2.77 -6.40
C LEU A 221 -26.82 -2.66 -5.63
N ASN A 222 -27.79 -1.94 -6.20
CA ASN A 222 -29.16 -1.92 -5.70
C ASN A 222 -30.06 -2.54 -6.75
N VAL A 223 -30.88 -3.49 -6.34
CA VAL A 223 -31.86 -4.16 -7.19
C VAL A 223 -33.24 -3.93 -6.59
N THR A 224 -34.17 -3.53 -7.42
CA THR A 224 -35.60 -3.43 -7.08
C THR A 224 -36.43 -4.29 -8.00
N ALA A 225 -37.55 -4.76 -7.52
CA ALA A 225 -38.44 -5.61 -8.30
C ALA A 225 -39.90 -5.41 -7.91
N LYS A 226 -40.78 -5.84 -8.78
CA LYS A 226 -42.20 -5.92 -8.47
C LYS A 226 -42.43 -7.01 -7.42
N THR A 227 -43.10 -6.68 -6.32
CA THR A 227 -43.48 -7.63 -5.29
C THR A 227 -44.81 -8.31 -5.63
N GLY A 228 -45.07 -9.45 -5.04
CA GLY A 228 -46.31 -10.22 -5.23
C GLY A 228 -46.25 -11.56 -4.52
N HIS A 229 -47.31 -12.33 -4.64
CA HIS A 229 -47.35 -13.70 -4.12
C HIS A 229 -46.36 -14.60 -4.90
N SER A 230 -45.66 -15.50 -4.22
CA SER A 230 -44.62 -16.36 -4.81
C SER A 230 -45.10 -17.28 -5.94
N SER A 231 -46.37 -17.63 -5.96
CA SER A 231 -46.97 -18.41 -7.07
C SER A 231 -46.94 -17.69 -8.42
N GLY A 232 -46.73 -16.35 -8.43
CA GLY A 232 -46.61 -15.55 -9.64
C GLY A 232 -45.18 -15.38 -10.13
N VAL A 233 -44.17 -15.90 -9.42
CA VAL A 233 -42.73 -15.72 -9.79
C VAL A 233 -42.50 -16.36 -11.17
N PHE A 234 -41.67 -15.67 -12.01
CA PHE A 234 -41.40 -15.98 -13.42
C PHE A 234 -42.54 -15.69 -14.39
N GLY A 235 -43.72 -15.35 -13.90
CA GLY A 235 -44.82 -14.92 -14.74
C GLY A 235 -44.64 -13.53 -15.33
N SER A 236 -45.28 -13.25 -16.48
CA SER A 236 -45.18 -11.94 -17.15
C SER A 236 -45.65 -10.76 -16.29
N GLY A 237 -46.55 -10.99 -15.33
CA GLY A 237 -47.10 -9.97 -14.44
C GLY A 237 -46.23 -9.64 -13.25
N SER A 238 -45.51 -10.60 -12.66
CA SER A 238 -44.73 -10.46 -11.44
C SER A 238 -43.21 -10.44 -11.69
N GLY A 239 -42.73 -11.13 -12.75
CA GLY A 239 -41.35 -11.21 -13.10
C GLY A 239 -40.53 -12.08 -12.13
N TYR A 240 -39.22 -11.78 -12.04
CA TYR A 240 -38.25 -12.66 -11.36
C TYR A 240 -37.98 -12.29 -9.89
N GLY A 241 -38.25 -11.05 -9.47
CA GLY A 241 -37.93 -10.59 -8.14
C GLY A 241 -36.44 -10.18 -7.99
N ALA A 242 -36.18 -9.37 -6.96
CA ALA A 242 -34.86 -8.75 -6.78
C ALA A 242 -33.74 -9.76 -6.43
N ILE A 243 -34.08 -10.87 -5.77
CA ILE A 243 -33.07 -11.91 -5.39
C ILE A 243 -32.56 -12.63 -6.63
N TYR A 244 -33.41 -13.06 -7.55
CA TYR A 244 -32.96 -13.71 -8.79
C TYR A 244 -32.19 -12.77 -9.69
N GLU A 245 -32.59 -11.50 -9.79
CA GLU A 245 -31.85 -10.52 -10.57
C GLU A 245 -30.46 -10.26 -9.98
N SER A 246 -30.32 -10.10 -8.67
CA SER A 246 -29.00 -9.93 -8.05
C SER A 246 -28.13 -11.18 -8.22
N ALA A 247 -28.68 -12.38 -8.10
CA ALA A 247 -27.95 -13.63 -8.33
C ALA A 247 -27.43 -13.72 -9.78
N ARG A 248 -28.26 -13.36 -10.79
CA ARG A 248 -27.84 -13.27 -12.19
C ARG A 248 -26.69 -12.30 -12.38
N ILE A 249 -26.83 -11.05 -11.89
CA ILE A 249 -25.82 -10.01 -12.02
C ILE A 249 -24.49 -10.47 -11.41
N LEU A 250 -24.49 -10.99 -10.19
CA LEU A 250 -23.28 -11.48 -9.52
C LEU A 250 -22.62 -12.64 -10.26
N ASN A 251 -23.44 -13.56 -10.79
CA ASN A 251 -22.92 -14.67 -11.60
C ASN A 251 -22.34 -14.18 -12.93
N ASP A 252 -22.97 -13.20 -13.59
CA ASP A 252 -22.46 -12.61 -14.83
C ASP A 252 -21.16 -11.84 -14.59
N PHE A 253 -21.00 -11.11 -13.46
CA PHE A 253 -19.72 -10.54 -13.06
C PHE A 253 -18.66 -11.63 -12.97
N ARG A 254 -18.94 -12.74 -12.28
CA ARG A 254 -18.03 -13.87 -12.17
C ARG A 254 -17.65 -14.43 -13.54
N LEU A 255 -18.62 -14.69 -14.41
CA LEU A 255 -18.38 -15.30 -15.72
C LEU A 255 -17.57 -14.42 -16.66
N GLN A 256 -17.77 -13.09 -16.62
CA GLN A 256 -17.20 -12.17 -17.60
C GLN A 256 -15.92 -11.46 -17.14
N LEU A 257 -15.62 -11.44 -15.82
CA LEU A 257 -14.51 -10.66 -15.27
C LEU A 257 -13.48 -11.50 -14.51
N SER A 258 -13.84 -12.70 -14.00
CA SER A 258 -12.97 -13.46 -13.08
C SER A 258 -11.67 -13.99 -13.70
N THR A 259 -11.55 -13.98 -15.01
CA THR A 259 -10.34 -14.43 -15.73
C THR A 259 -9.30 -13.31 -15.92
N GLU A 260 -9.64 -12.07 -15.59
CA GLU A 260 -8.70 -10.97 -15.69
C GLU A 260 -7.66 -11.01 -14.56
N LYS A 261 -6.39 -11.10 -14.95
CA LYS A 261 -5.28 -11.17 -14.00
C LYS A 261 -5.23 -9.91 -13.13
N TYR A 262 -5.06 -10.08 -11.83
CA TYR A 262 -5.00 -9.03 -10.80
C TYR A 262 -6.31 -8.26 -10.58
N LEU A 263 -7.38 -8.59 -11.27
CA LEU A 263 -8.71 -8.07 -10.99
C LEU A 263 -9.42 -8.99 -9.99
N THR A 264 -9.94 -8.41 -8.90
CA THR A 264 -10.85 -9.11 -7.99
C THR A 264 -12.01 -8.21 -7.61
N PHE A 265 -13.21 -8.79 -7.49
CA PHE A 265 -14.43 -8.08 -7.13
C PHE A 265 -15.26 -8.95 -6.20
N ASN A 266 -15.14 -8.69 -4.92
CA ASN A 266 -15.77 -9.50 -3.89
C ASN A 266 -17.10 -8.87 -3.45
N PRO A 267 -18.25 -9.56 -3.55
CA PRO A 267 -19.46 -9.16 -2.84
C PRO A 267 -19.31 -9.52 -1.36
N GLY A 268 -18.98 -8.53 -0.52
CA GLY A 268 -18.73 -8.71 0.90
C GLY A 268 -19.99 -8.78 1.76
N LEU A 269 -21.07 -8.13 1.30
CA LEU A 269 -22.37 -8.14 1.97
C LEU A 269 -23.47 -8.16 0.94
N ILE A 270 -24.47 -9.00 1.17
CA ILE A 270 -25.76 -8.99 0.47
C ILE A 270 -26.90 -8.98 1.48
N VAL A 271 -27.84 -8.06 1.31
CA VAL A 271 -29.04 -7.98 2.13
C VAL A 271 -30.25 -7.77 1.25
N GLY A 272 -31.34 -8.53 1.49
CA GLY A 272 -32.54 -8.43 0.68
C GLY A 272 -33.73 -9.16 1.31
N GLY A 273 -34.92 -8.74 0.95
CA GLY A 273 -36.15 -9.27 1.51
C GLY A 273 -37.36 -8.40 1.14
N SER A 274 -38.46 -8.55 1.87
CA SER A 274 -39.65 -7.69 1.74
C SER A 274 -39.37 -6.29 2.28
N GLU A 275 -38.56 -6.22 3.32
CA GLU A 275 -38.06 -4.99 3.93
C GLU A 275 -36.57 -5.20 4.19
N MET A 276 -35.77 -4.17 3.95
CA MET A 276 -34.34 -4.20 4.25
C MET A 276 -33.82 -2.80 4.61
N HIS A 277 -32.80 -2.78 5.44
CA HIS A 277 -32.04 -1.58 5.77
C HIS A 277 -30.55 -1.87 5.66
N TYR A 278 -29.78 -0.92 5.13
CA TYR A 278 -28.32 -0.95 5.10
C TYR A 278 -27.75 0.33 5.69
N ASP A 279 -27.05 0.21 6.80
CA ASP A 279 -26.28 1.26 7.45
C ASP A 279 -24.84 1.23 6.92
N ALA A 280 -24.46 2.23 6.11
CA ALA A 280 -23.15 2.31 5.48
C ALA A 280 -22.04 2.60 6.48
N ASP A 281 -22.33 3.36 7.55
CA ASP A 281 -21.33 3.78 8.55
C ASP A 281 -20.89 2.59 9.42
N LYS A 282 -21.81 1.66 9.66
CA LYS A 282 -21.55 0.44 10.45
C LYS A 282 -21.28 -0.80 9.59
N ALA A 283 -21.34 -0.66 8.27
CA ALA A 283 -21.29 -1.78 7.33
C ALA A 283 -22.25 -2.92 7.71
N LYS A 284 -23.48 -2.57 8.19
CA LYS A 284 -24.46 -3.47 8.74
C LYS A 284 -25.73 -3.50 7.90
N GLY A 285 -26.27 -4.70 7.63
CA GLY A 285 -27.55 -4.88 6.96
C GLY A 285 -28.52 -5.70 7.79
N ASP A 286 -29.78 -5.25 7.85
CA ASP A 286 -30.90 -5.96 8.45
C ASP A 286 -31.98 -6.20 7.40
N ALA A 287 -32.61 -7.38 7.38
CA ALA A 287 -33.68 -7.71 6.44
C ALA A 287 -34.78 -8.54 7.08
N MET A 288 -35.98 -8.36 6.57
CA MET A 288 -37.16 -9.14 6.93
C MET A 288 -37.88 -9.63 5.66
N GLY A 289 -38.45 -10.81 5.68
CA GLY A 289 -39.18 -11.36 4.54
C GLY A 289 -40.06 -12.53 4.92
N LYS A 290 -40.96 -12.87 3.97
CA LYS A 290 -41.83 -14.04 4.05
C LYS A 290 -41.55 -14.94 2.85
N THR A 291 -41.56 -16.25 3.04
CA THR A 291 -41.24 -17.24 2.00
C THR A 291 -42.19 -17.23 0.81
N ASN A 292 -43.41 -16.74 1.00
CA ASN A 292 -44.43 -16.66 -0.04
C ASN A 292 -44.55 -15.27 -0.70
N ILE A 293 -43.56 -14.38 -0.50
CA ILE A 293 -43.50 -13.04 -1.11
C ILE A 293 -42.30 -12.97 -2.05
N ILE A 294 -42.50 -12.46 -3.27
CA ILE A 294 -41.46 -12.11 -4.21
C ILE A 294 -40.69 -10.90 -3.62
N SER A 295 -39.37 -11.05 -3.36
CA SER A 295 -38.54 -9.99 -2.77
C SER A 295 -38.51 -8.76 -3.66
N PRO A 296 -38.93 -7.58 -3.15
CA PRO A 296 -38.91 -6.33 -3.90
C PRO A 296 -37.51 -5.65 -3.94
N ALA A 297 -36.59 -6.00 -3.04
CA ALA A 297 -35.33 -5.27 -2.94
C ALA A 297 -34.15 -6.14 -2.50
N VAL A 298 -32.98 -5.85 -3.07
CA VAL A 298 -31.67 -6.38 -2.64
C VAL A 298 -30.64 -5.27 -2.77
N THR A 299 -29.75 -5.18 -1.78
CA THR A 299 -28.53 -4.38 -1.86
C THR A 299 -27.32 -5.30 -1.71
N VAL A 300 -26.31 -5.13 -2.57
CA VAL A 300 -24.99 -5.80 -2.46
C VAL A 300 -23.90 -4.77 -2.36
N ILE A 301 -22.99 -4.94 -1.41
CA ILE A 301 -21.80 -4.12 -1.23
C ILE A 301 -20.59 -4.98 -1.53
N GLY A 302 -19.67 -4.44 -2.35
CA GLY A 302 -18.48 -5.19 -2.73
C GLY A 302 -17.22 -4.35 -2.82
N ASP A 303 -16.10 -5.05 -2.84
CA ASP A 303 -14.75 -4.53 -3.06
C ASP A 303 -14.32 -4.81 -4.50
N LEU A 304 -13.53 -3.93 -5.07
CA LEU A 304 -12.92 -4.06 -6.40
C LEU A 304 -11.43 -3.77 -6.27
N ARG A 305 -10.58 -4.77 -6.57
CA ARG A 305 -9.12 -4.62 -6.62
C ARG A 305 -8.64 -4.72 -8.05
N PHE A 306 -7.72 -3.84 -8.41
CA PHE A 306 -7.23 -3.67 -9.77
C PHE A 306 -5.75 -3.28 -9.77
N LEU A 307 -5.03 -3.54 -10.86
CA LEU A 307 -3.62 -3.18 -10.97
C LEU A 307 -3.41 -1.80 -11.62
N THR A 308 -4.26 -1.43 -12.57
CA THR A 308 -4.16 -0.15 -13.28
C THR A 308 -5.50 0.57 -13.29
N GLU A 309 -5.48 1.91 -13.39
CA GLU A 309 -6.69 2.71 -13.51
C GLU A 309 -7.50 2.31 -14.77
N ALA A 310 -6.82 2.01 -15.88
CA ALA A 310 -7.48 1.53 -17.10
C ALA A 310 -8.24 0.21 -16.86
N GLN A 311 -7.66 -0.72 -16.10
CA GLN A 311 -8.34 -1.98 -15.72
C GLN A 311 -9.55 -1.70 -14.84
N LYS A 312 -9.46 -0.78 -13.87
CA LYS A 312 -10.57 -0.36 -13.01
C LYS A 312 -11.75 0.14 -13.85
N GLU A 313 -11.49 1.09 -14.75
CA GLU A 313 -12.55 1.68 -15.55
C GLU A 313 -13.15 0.65 -16.53
N ALA A 314 -12.33 -0.18 -17.16
CA ALA A 314 -12.83 -1.25 -18.03
C ALA A 314 -13.73 -2.25 -17.29
N ALA A 315 -13.35 -2.62 -16.06
CA ALA A 315 -14.16 -3.50 -15.21
C ALA A 315 -15.48 -2.82 -14.83
N ARG A 316 -15.47 -1.55 -14.44
CA ARG A 316 -16.66 -0.77 -14.10
C ARG A 316 -17.63 -0.66 -15.28
N GLU A 317 -17.14 -0.41 -16.48
CA GLU A 317 -17.99 -0.34 -17.68
C GLU A 317 -18.63 -1.70 -18.01
N LYS A 318 -17.90 -2.82 -17.90
CA LYS A 318 -18.48 -4.15 -18.04
C LYS A 318 -19.53 -4.42 -16.97
N MET A 319 -19.27 -4.06 -15.70
CA MET A 319 -20.25 -4.22 -14.61
C MET A 319 -21.52 -3.41 -14.88
N LYS A 320 -21.39 -2.15 -15.34
CA LYS A 320 -22.55 -1.31 -15.73
C LYS A 320 -23.35 -1.94 -16.86
N ALA A 321 -22.69 -2.45 -17.90
CA ALA A 321 -23.34 -3.11 -19.03
C ALA A 321 -24.12 -4.36 -18.59
N ILE A 322 -23.58 -5.16 -17.69
CA ILE A 322 -24.27 -6.35 -17.13
C ILE A 322 -25.50 -5.93 -16.32
N VAL A 323 -25.38 -4.88 -15.50
CA VAL A 323 -26.46 -4.36 -14.67
C VAL A 323 -27.59 -3.73 -15.50
N ALA A 324 -27.27 -3.16 -16.66
CA ALA A 324 -28.26 -2.56 -17.55
C ALA A 324 -29.26 -3.58 -18.16
N ASN A 325 -28.88 -4.87 -18.25
CA ASN A 325 -29.73 -5.94 -18.80
C ASN A 325 -30.57 -6.56 -17.69
N ASN A 326 -31.75 -5.98 -17.45
CA ASN A 326 -32.60 -6.44 -16.34
C ASN A 326 -33.50 -7.59 -16.75
N LEU A 327 -33.72 -8.53 -15.83
CA LEU A 327 -34.79 -9.55 -15.96
C LEU A 327 -36.16 -8.87 -15.91
N ASN A 328 -37.18 -9.54 -16.47
CA ASN A 328 -38.53 -9.00 -16.47
C ASN A 328 -39.01 -8.67 -15.04
N GLY A 329 -39.59 -7.49 -14.86
CA GLY A 329 -40.14 -7.02 -13.59
C GLY A 329 -39.10 -6.58 -12.58
N THR A 330 -37.81 -6.38 -12.99
CA THR A 330 -36.72 -5.90 -12.14
C THR A 330 -36.07 -4.64 -12.69
N LYS A 331 -35.36 -3.93 -11.81
CA LYS A 331 -34.51 -2.80 -12.16
C LYS A 331 -33.27 -2.81 -11.24
N ALA A 332 -32.10 -2.67 -11.82
CA ALA A 332 -30.85 -2.64 -11.08
C ALA A 332 -30.05 -1.36 -11.36
N THR A 333 -29.27 -0.90 -10.38
CA THR A 333 -28.32 0.19 -10.51
C THR A 333 -27.03 -0.16 -9.77
N ILE A 334 -25.88 0.26 -10.31
CA ILE A 334 -24.59 0.09 -9.65
C ILE A 334 -23.87 1.44 -9.51
N GLY A 335 -23.34 1.72 -8.34
CA GLY A 335 -22.48 2.86 -8.04
C GLY A 335 -21.10 2.41 -7.61
N PHE A 336 -20.11 3.27 -7.79
CA PHE A 336 -18.71 3.02 -7.41
C PHE A 336 -18.18 4.15 -6.54
N SER A 337 -17.26 3.82 -5.63
CA SER A 337 -16.51 4.81 -4.86
C SER A 337 -15.03 4.49 -4.96
N ASP A 338 -14.22 5.51 -5.29
CA ASP A 338 -12.78 5.35 -5.36
C ASP A 338 -12.17 5.22 -3.96
N GLY A 339 -11.18 4.36 -3.85
CA GLY A 339 -10.32 4.21 -2.71
C GLY A 339 -8.86 4.57 -3.07
N ILE A 340 -7.92 3.70 -2.71
CA ILE A 340 -6.51 3.91 -3.00
C ILE A 340 -6.23 3.54 -4.47
N PRO A 341 -5.55 4.38 -5.27
CA PRO A 341 -5.20 4.07 -6.66
C PRO A 341 -4.26 2.87 -6.77
N GLY A 342 -4.11 2.32 -7.98
CA GLY A 342 -3.12 1.30 -8.24
C GLY A 342 -1.73 1.90 -8.45
N MET A 343 -0.68 1.22 -7.98
CA MET A 343 0.69 1.43 -8.42
C MET A 343 0.96 0.45 -9.56
N ALA A 344 0.80 0.91 -10.79
CA ALA A 344 1.05 0.08 -11.97
C ALA A 344 2.56 -0.23 -12.12
N PRO A 345 2.95 -1.39 -12.66
CA PRO A 345 4.34 -1.65 -13.00
C PRO A 345 4.76 -0.74 -14.17
N THR A 346 5.89 -0.03 -14.00
CA THR A 346 6.47 0.84 -15.02
C THR A 346 7.91 0.44 -15.32
N GLU A 347 8.45 0.91 -16.44
CA GLU A 347 9.88 0.76 -16.74
C GLU A 347 10.74 1.50 -15.71
N GLY A 348 10.28 2.63 -15.19
CA GLY A 348 10.95 3.37 -14.13
C GLY A 348 11.05 2.57 -12.83
N ASN A 349 9.95 1.95 -12.42
CA ASN A 349 9.94 1.04 -11.25
C ASN A 349 10.89 -0.15 -11.46
N ASN A 350 10.98 -0.68 -12.69
CA ASN A 350 11.92 -1.77 -13.01
C ASN A 350 13.38 -1.28 -13.01
N ARG A 351 13.65 -0.03 -13.41
CA ARG A 351 15.00 0.56 -13.24
C ARG A 351 15.39 0.68 -11.76
N LEU A 352 14.47 1.11 -10.90
CA LEU A 352 14.69 1.14 -9.44
C LEU A 352 14.94 -0.28 -8.88
N LEU A 353 14.16 -1.27 -9.33
CA LEU A 353 14.39 -2.67 -8.95
C LEU A 353 15.81 -3.12 -9.32
N ALA A 354 16.32 -2.76 -10.50
CA ALA A 354 17.69 -3.12 -10.90
C ALA A 354 18.74 -2.49 -9.98
N VAL A 355 18.52 -1.27 -9.49
CA VAL A 355 19.42 -0.65 -8.49
C VAL A 355 19.36 -1.38 -7.17
N VAL A 356 18.16 -1.72 -6.67
CA VAL A 356 17.98 -2.50 -5.42
C VAL A 356 18.60 -3.87 -5.53
N ASP A 357 18.42 -4.57 -6.67
CA ASP A 357 19.02 -5.88 -6.93
C ASP A 357 20.56 -5.79 -6.92
N GLY A 358 21.13 -4.77 -7.56
CA GLY A 358 22.57 -4.53 -7.55
C GLY A 358 23.14 -4.28 -6.15
N VAL A 359 22.38 -3.57 -5.28
CA VAL A 359 22.75 -3.38 -3.86
C VAL A 359 22.64 -4.70 -3.10
N SER A 360 21.56 -5.44 -3.28
CA SER A 360 21.33 -6.72 -2.59
C SER A 360 22.41 -7.77 -2.94
N GLN A 361 22.78 -7.85 -4.21
CA GLN A 361 23.87 -8.74 -4.65
C GLN A 361 25.23 -8.32 -4.07
N ALA A 362 25.53 -7.01 -4.05
CA ALA A 362 26.76 -6.50 -3.44
C ALA A 362 26.84 -6.79 -1.92
N LEU A 363 25.71 -6.79 -1.23
CA LEU A 363 25.60 -7.15 0.20
C LEU A 363 25.65 -8.68 0.44
N GLY A 364 25.69 -9.50 -0.59
CA GLY A 364 25.63 -10.96 -0.45
C GLY A 364 24.24 -11.51 -0.10
N ILE A 365 23.19 -10.68 -0.17
CA ILE A 365 21.80 -11.08 0.02
C ILE A 365 21.32 -12.00 -1.11
N GLY A 366 21.89 -11.83 -2.31
CA GLY A 366 21.47 -12.51 -3.53
C GLY A 366 20.53 -11.66 -4.38
N LYS A 367 19.95 -12.29 -5.40
CA LYS A 367 19.07 -11.60 -6.36
C LYS A 367 17.77 -11.11 -5.70
N THR A 368 17.43 -9.85 -5.95
CA THR A 368 16.12 -9.28 -5.57
C THR A 368 15.21 -9.19 -6.78
N ILE A 369 13.96 -9.58 -6.63
CA ILE A 369 12.94 -9.62 -7.69
C ILE A 369 11.69 -8.82 -7.30
N ALA A 370 10.90 -8.48 -8.31
CA ALA A 370 9.55 -7.94 -8.08
C ALA A 370 8.65 -9.01 -7.48
N GLY A 371 7.95 -8.65 -6.41
CA GLY A 371 6.90 -9.47 -5.83
C GLY A 371 5.65 -9.53 -6.71
N ASP A 372 4.82 -10.55 -6.49
CA ASP A 372 3.51 -10.64 -7.16
C ASP A 372 2.59 -9.52 -6.63
N PRO A 373 2.11 -8.61 -7.50
CA PRO A 373 1.15 -7.57 -7.09
C PRO A 373 -0.14 -8.14 -6.48
N GLY A 374 -0.50 -9.38 -6.85
CA GLY A 374 -1.65 -10.08 -6.32
C GLY A 374 -1.58 -10.38 -4.83
N SER A 375 -0.38 -10.46 -4.27
CA SER A 375 -0.13 -10.80 -2.86
C SER A 375 -0.11 -9.59 -1.91
N ARG A 376 -0.22 -8.34 -2.42
CA ARG A 376 -0.14 -7.11 -1.61
C ARG A 376 -1.36 -6.22 -1.80
N GLY A 377 -1.75 -5.56 -0.71
CA GLY A 377 -2.75 -4.50 -0.72
C GLY A 377 -2.21 -3.19 -1.30
N ALA A 378 -3.07 -2.18 -1.36
CA ALA A 378 -2.70 -0.80 -1.64
C ALA A 378 -1.88 -0.20 -0.49
N GLY A 379 -1.31 0.99 -0.67
CA GLY A 379 -0.59 1.76 0.34
C GLY A 379 -0.33 3.17 -0.16
N ASP A 380 0.19 4.04 0.70
CA ASP A 380 0.34 5.47 0.41
C ASP A 380 1.15 5.77 -0.85
N ILE A 381 2.17 4.96 -1.17
CA ILE A 381 2.98 5.12 -2.39
C ILE A 381 2.12 5.11 -3.66
N SER A 382 0.96 4.45 -3.64
CA SER A 382 0.06 4.38 -4.78
C SER A 382 -0.53 5.75 -5.18
N TYR A 383 -0.69 6.68 -4.24
CA TYR A 383 -1.20 8.02 -4.55
C TYR A 383 -0.26 8.85 -5.44
N ILE A 384 1.03 8.52 -5.42
CA ILE A 384 2.07 9.26 -6.16
C ILE A 384 2.64 8.48 -7.34
N ALA A 385 2.31 7.20 -7.49
CA ALA A 385 2.88 6.31 -8.51
C ALA A 385 2.67 6.76 -9.97
N LYS A 386 1.70 7.64 -10.21
CA LYS A 386 1.49 8.24 -11.54
C LYS A 386 2.40 9.43 -11.85
N TYR A 387 3.14 9.93 -10.85
CA TYR A 387 3.97 11.13 -10.98
C TYR A 387 5.47 10.84 -10.92
N VAL A 388 5.87 9.82 -10.17
CA VAL A 388 7.27 9.48 -9.92
C VAL A 388 7.50 7.98 -10.04
N ASP A 389 8.72 7.57 -10.37
CA ASP A 389 9.13 6.16 -10.34
C ASP A 389 9.15 5.67 -8.89
N CYS A 390 8.51 4.53 -8.64
CA CYS A 390 8.25 4.03 -7.29
C CYS A 390 8.80 2.62 -7.08
N ILE A 391 9.31 2.36 -5.87
CA ILE A 391 9.55 1.01 -5.36
C ILE A 391 9.18 0.94 -3.89
N ASP A 392 8.59 -0.18 -3.45
CA ASP A 392 8.05 -0.33 -2.11
C ASP A 392 8.42 -1.69 -1.49
N GLY A 393 8.13 -1.87 -0.20
CA GLY A 393 8.50 -3.07 0.53
C GLY A 393 9.98 -3.12 0.89
N LEU A 394 10.57 -1.95 1.15
CA LEU A 394 11.98 -1.80 1.54
C LEU A 394 12.19 -1.83 3.05
N GLY A 395 11.12 -1.78 3.84
CA GLY A 395 11.15 -1.69 5.30
C GLY A 395 11.52 -2.98 6.02
N SER A 396 11.02 -3.15 7.24
CA SER A 396 11.28 -4.34 8.03
C SER A 396 10.52 -5.56 7.52
N SER A 397 10.99 -6.76 7.84
CA SER A 397 10.34 -8.02 7.52
C SER A 397 9.75 -8.67 8.78
N GLY A 398 8.65 -9.39 8.61
CA GLY A 398 7.96 -10.03 9.72
C GLY A 398 6.74 -10.81 9.27
N LYS A 399 5.82 -11.06 10.21
CA LYS A 399 4.56 -11.76 9.95
C LYS A 399 3.44 -11.17 10.81
N GLY A 400 2.20 -11.36 10.35
CA GLY A 400 1.02 -11.04 11.13
C GLY A 400 0.74 -9.54 11.26
N ALA A 401 1.15 -8.71 10.30
CA ALA A 401 0.70 -7.33 10.20
C ALA A 401 -0.83 -7.25 10.31
N HIS A 402 -1.36 -6.20 10.95
CA HIS A 402 -2.78 -5.98 11.23
C HIS A 402 -3.43 -7.00 12.21
N ALA A 403 -2.63 -7.81 12.92
CA ALA A 403 -3.17 -8.78 13.89
C ALA A 403 -2.41 -8.76 15.22
N PRO A 404 -3.07 -9.06 16.34
CA PRO A 404 -2.38 -9.32 17.62
C PRO A 404 -1.31 -10.41 17.42
N GLY A 405 -0.09 -10.14 17.91
CA GLY A 405 1.05 -11.04 17.70
C GLY A 405 1.85 -10.75 16.42
N GLU A 406 1.66 -9.59 15.79
CA GLU A 406 2.56 -9.07 14.76
C GLU A 406 4.02 -9.21 15.20
N THR A 407 4.87 -9.68 14.29
CA THR A 407 6.29 -9.95 14.56
C THR A 407 7.21 -9.26 13.60
N ILE A 408 8.44 -8.97 14.09
CA ILE A 408 9.56 -8.49 13.28
C ILE A 408 10.71 -9.52 13.29
N ASN A 409 11.39 -9.67 12.14
CA ASN A 409 12.57 -10.51 11.97
C ASN A 409 13.84 -9.68 12.21
N LEU A 410 14.42 -9.80 13.38
CA LEU A 410 15.63 -9.07 13.80
C LEU A 410 16.92 -9.60 13.13
N LYS A 411 16.89 -10.79 12.52
CA LYS A 411 18.04 -11.34 11.78
C LYS A 411 18.21 -10.64 10.43
N GLU A 412 17.10 -10.26 9.79
CA GLU A 412 17.11 -9.56 8.51
C GLU A 412 17.26 -8.05 8.66
N PHE A 413 16.88 -7.50 9.81
CA PHE A 413 16.82 -6.07 10.08
C PHE A 413 18.12 -5.31 9.75
N PRO A 414 19.33 -5.77 10.14
CA PRO A 414 20.58 -5.11 9.76
C PRO A 414 20.79 -5.02 8.25
N TYR A 415 20.46 -6.07 7.51
CA TYR A 415 20.61 -6.09 6.05
C TYR A 415 19.66 -5.10 5.37
N LEU A 416 18.45 -4.92 5.91
CA LEU A 416 17.47 -3.95 5.40
C LEU A 416 17.95 -2.53 5.61
N ILE A 417 18.56 -2.21 6.75
CA ILE A 417 19.18 -0.90 7.03
C ILE A 417 20.37 -0.65 6.08
N GLN A 418 21.25 -1.64 5.92
CA GLN A 418 22.41 -1.55 5.02
C GLN A 418 21.96 -1.34 3.58
N ARG A 419 20.95 -2.09 3.12
CA ARG A 419 20.37 -1.95 1.79
C ARG A 419 19.77 -0.56 1.59
N ALA A 420 19.01 -0.05 2.56
CA ALA A 420 18.42 1.28 2.51
C ALA A 420 19.52 2.37 2.41
N ALA A 421 20.53 2.31 3.24
CA ALA A 421 21.62 3.27 3.25
C ALA A 421 22.39 3.31 1.91
N ILE A 422 22.76 2.14 1.39
CA ILE A 422 23.50 2.05 0.12
C ILE A 422 22.61 2.46 -1.06
N LEU A 423 21.32 2.09 -1.06
CA LEU A 423 20.37 2.48 -2.10
C LEU A 423 20.22 4.01 -2.15
N ILE A 424 19.97 4.64 -1.00
CA ILE A 424 19.86 6.11 -0.90
C ILE A 424 21.17 6.77 -1.36
N TYR A 425 22.31 6.27 -0.90
CA TYR A 425 23.63 6.77 -1.32
C TYR A 425 23.79 6.71 -2.84
N ARG A 426 23.55 5.55 -3.47
CA ARG A 426 23.69 5.40 -4.93
C ARG A 426 22.74 6.30 -5.73
N LEU A 427 21.53 6.53 -5.24
CA LEU A 427 20.57 7.41 -5.90
C LEU A 427 20.90 8.90 -5.76
N THR A 428 21.54 9.31 -4.67
CA THR A 428 21.81 10.71 -4.35
C THR A 428 23.21 11.20 -4.77
N GLN A 429 24.07 10.30 -5.26
CA GLN A 429 25.44 10.66 -5.68
C GLN A 429 25.67 10.62 -7.19
N ASN A 430 24.78 9.97 -7.96
CA ASN A 430 24.92 9.78 -9.41
C ASN A 430 23.99 10.68 -10.21
#